data_5d3c6bb02d6ba6409064e5d4c1f7d454
#
_entry.id   5d3c6bb02d6ba6409064e5d4c1f7d454
#
_cell.length_a   1.000
_cell.length_b   1.000
_cell.length_c   1.000
_cell.angle_alpha   90.00
_cell.angle_beta   90.00
_cell.angle_gamma   90.00
#
_symmetry.space_group_name_H-M   'P 1'
#
loop_
_entity.id
_entity.type
_entity.pdbx_description
1 polymer ?
#
loop_
_entity_poly.entity_id
_entity_poly.type
_entity_poly.pdbx_seq_one_letter_code
_entity_poly.pdbx_strand_id
1 'polypeptide(L)'
;MTSLVLALTGTDHHPFDRLVRWIDAAATRHDDVRFVLQHGATRPPLVAEGHAFLGHDRLTALLGQASVVVCHGGPGTIMDAREAGHVPLCVPRDPALGEHVDGHQQRFAALVGRVGVVREITSSEMFHDALASALAHSSTTGAGTPVSESRDVARALAAAELDEIMTVVRPHRLRWQRRAHA
;
A
#
# COMPACT_ATOMS: atom_id res chain seq x y z
N MET A 1 20.66 -1.91 -15.99
CA MET A 1 20.29 -2.35 -14.61
C MET A 1 18.94 -3.03 -14.72
N THR A 2 18.77 -4.18 -14.08
CA THR A 2 17.47 -4.90 -14.09
C THR A 2 16.45 -4.12 -13.26
N SER A 3 15.29 -3.83 -13.83
CA SER A 3 14.20 -3.15 -13.10
C SER A 3 13.73 -3.99 -11.93
N LEU A 4 13.37 -3.35 -10.80
CA LEU A 4 12.86 -4.00 -9.58
C LEU A 4 11.44 -3.54 -9.30
N VAL A 5 10.53 -4.49 -9.16
CA VAL A 5 9.19 -4.28 -8.61
C VAL A 5 9.18 -4.78 -7.17
N LEU A 6 8.91 -3.88 -6.22
CA LEU A 6 8.73 -4.22 -4.81
C LEU A 6 7.25 -4.21 -4.46
N ALA A 7 6.72 -5.35 -4.02
CA ALA A 7 5.33 -5.50 -3.60
C ALA A 7 5.22 -5.78 -2.09
N LEU A 8 4.28 -5.11 -1.42
CA LEU A 8 4.11 -5.12 0.03
C LEU A 8 2.65 -5.37 0.39
N THR A 9 2.34 -6.55 0.94
CA THR A 9 0.98 -6.90 1.40
C THR A 9 0.66 -6.37 2.79
N GLY A 10 1.64 -5.78 3.48
CA GLY A 10 1.52 -5.40 4.88
C GLY A 10 1.73 -6.55 5.85
N THR A 11 1.46 -6.31 7.13
CA THR A 11 1.66 -7.26 8.24
C THR A 11 0.36 -7.77 8.84
N ASP A 12 -0.78 -7.46 8.23
CA ASP A 12 -2.09 -7.96 8.66
C ASP A 12 -2.17 -9.49 8.52
N HIS A 13 -2.90 -10.13 9.44
CA HIS A 13 -3.04 -11.60 9.48
C HIS A 13 -4.03 -12.15 8.44
N HIS A 14 -4.88 -11.30 7.84
CA HIS A 14 -5.77 -11.73 6.77
C HIS A 14 -4.97 -12.01 5.49
N PRO A 15 -5.24 -13.12 4.79
CA PRO A 15 -4.56 -13.44 3.55
C PRO A 15 -4.90 -12.42 2.45
N PHE A 16 -3.92 -12.13 1.59
CA PHE A 16 -4.08 -11.24 0.45
C PHE A 16 -3.71 -11.97 -0.86
N ASP A 17 -4.29 -13.14 -1.04
CA ASP A 17 -4.00 -14.05 -2.16
C ASP A 17 -4.22 -13.41 -3.53
N ARG A 18 -5.15 -12.46 -3.64
CA ARG A 18 -5.42 -11.73 -4.87
C ARG A 18 -4.18 -10.97 -5.34
N LEU A 19 -3.53 -10.21 -4.46
CA LEU A 19 -2.34 -9.45 -4.80
C LEU A 19 -1.16 -10.38 -5.13
N VAL A 20 -0.97 -11.45 -4.36
CA VAL A 20 0.08 -12.45 -4.64
C VAL A 20 -0.09 -13.04 -6.05
N ARG A 21 -1.32 -13.43 -6.45
CA ARG A 21 -1.60 -13.93 -7.80
C ARG A 21 -1.31 -12.90 -8.88
N TRP A 22 -1.64 -11.63 -8.66
CA TRP A 22 -1.37 -10.58 -9.65
C TRP A 22 0.14 -10.35 -9.82
N ILE A 23 0.90 -10.38 -8.73
CA ILE A 23 2.36 -10.26 -8.75
C ILE A 23 3.01 -11.45 -9.47
N ASP A 24 2.60 -12.70 -9.17
CA ASP A 24 3.11 -13.88 -9.85
C ASP A 24 2.81 -13.87 -11.35
N ALA A 25 1.59 -13.46 -11.72
CA ALA A 25 1.21 -13.32 -13.13
C ALA A 25 2.02 -12.23 -13.84
N ALA A 26 2.35 -11.13 -13.14
CA ALA A 26 3.21 -10.09 -13.68
C ALA A 26 4.66 -10.56 -13.82
N ALA A 27 5.21 -11.26 -12.82
CA ALA A 27 6.55 -11.81 -12.84
C ALA A 27 6.74 -12.83 -13.99
N THR A 28 5.70 -13.59 -14.31
CA THR A 28 5.71 -14.51 -15.45
C THR A 28 5.74 -13.79 -16.80
N ARG A 29 5.18 -12.58 -16.89
CA ARG A 29 5.11 -11.79 -18.15
C ARG A 29 6.32 -10.90 -18.39
N HIS A 30 7.09 -10.59 -17.34
CA HIS A 30 8.23 -9.68 -17.35
C HIS A 30 9.46 -10.39 -16.78
N ASP A 31 10.01 -11.34 -17.53
CA ASP A 31 11.16 -12.18 -17.14
C ASP A 31 12.48 -11.38 -17.01
N ASP A 32 12.54 -10.21 -17.59
CA ASP A 32 13.64 -9.23 -17.48
C ASP A 32 13.54 -8.31 -16.24
N VAL A 33 12.44 -8.42 -15.46
CA VAL A 33 12.17 -7.62 -14.26
C VAL A 33 12.25 -8.48 -13.01
N ARG A 34 12.98 -8.02 -12.00
CA ARG A 34 13.01 -8.68 -10.69
C ARG A 34 11.79 -8.30 -9.87
N PHE A 35 11.05 -9.29 -9.36
CA PHE A 35 9.92 -9.08 -8.47
C PHE A 35 10.27 -9.56 -7.06
N VAL A 36 10.14 -8.68 -6.07
CA VAL A 36 10.29 -8.99 -4.65
C VAL A 36 8.96 -8.70 -3.94
N LEU A 37 8.45 -9.69 -3.21
CA LEU A 37 7.18 -9.60 -2.50
C LEU A 37 7.33 -9.88 -1.01
N GLN A 38 6.98 -8.91 -0.16
CA GLN A 38 6.69 -9.18 1.25
C GLN A 38 5.23 -9.64 1.34
N HIS A 39 5.01 -10.93 1.65
CA HIS A 39 3.69 -11.56 1.61
C HIS A 39 2.97 -11.62 2.97
N GLY A 40 3.64 -11.31 4.09
CA GLY A 40 3.05 -11.34 5.44
C GLY A 40 2.52 -12.73 5.80
N ALA A 41 1.28 -12.79 6.28
CA ALA A 41 0.57 -14.02 6.60
C ALA A 41 -0.03 -14.71 5.36
N THR A 42 0.06 -14.09 4.18
CA THR A 42 -0.42 -14.68 2.92
C THR A 42 0.53 -15.80 2.47
N ARG A 43 0.03 -16.73 1.67
CA ARG A 43 0.87 -17.76 1.05
C ARG A 43 2.06 -17.14 0.30
N PRO A 44 3.23 -17.79 0.28
CA PRO A 44 4.35 -17.35 -0.53
C PRO A 44 4.00 -17.30 -2.03
N PRO A 45 4.61 -16.38 -2.82
CA PRO A 45 4.50 -16.39 -4.27
C PRO A 45 5.16 -17.62 -4.86
N LEU A 46 4.78 -17.97 -6.09
CA LEU A 46 5.33 -19.11 -6.84
C LEU A 46 6.47 -18.71 -7.79
N VAL A 47 6.47 -17.44 -8.24
CA VAL A 47 7.40 -16.92 -9.25
C VAL A 47 8.24 -15.79 -8.69
N ALA A 48 7.63 -14.84 -8.02
CA ALA A 48 8.35 -13.72 -7.41
C ALA A 48 9.23 -14.17 -6.23
N GLU A 49 10.29 -13.41 -5.90
CA GLU A 49 11.09 -13.61 -4.69
C GLU A 49 10.24 -13.26 -3.46
N GLY A 50 9.87 -14.27 -2.66
CA GLY A 50 8.96 -14.13 -1.52
C GLY A 50 9.69 -13.97 -0.19
N HIS A 51 9.21 -13.03 0.64
CA HIS A 51 9.61 -12.85 2.02
C HIS A 51 8.37 -12.71 2.90
N ALA A 52 8.27 -13.47 3.97
CA ALA A 52 7.18 -13.30 4.93
C ALA A 52 7.27 -11.90 5.59
N PHE A 53 8.48 -11.47 5.91
CA PHE A 53 8.76 -10.17 6.51
C PHE A 53 10.10 -9.61 6.01
N LEU A 54 10.14 -8.31 5.79
CA LEU A 54 11.36 -7.54 5.48
C LEU A 54 11.70 -6.65 6.68
N GLY A 55 12.87 -6.82 7.26
CA GLY A 55 13.38 -5.90 8.29
C GLY A 55 13.56 -4.48 7.73
N HIS A 56 13.53 -3.48 8.62
CA HIS A 56 13.54 -2.07 8.25
C HIS A 56 14.66 -1.70 7.26
N ASP A 57 15.91 -2.09 7.55
CA ASP A 57 17.07 -1.74 6.71
C ASP A 57 16.93 -2.34 5.29
N ARG A 58 16.47 -3.60 5.20
CA ARG A 58 16.27 -4.28 3.93
C ARG A 58 15.10 -3.68 3.15
N LEU A 59 14.01 -3.33 3.82
CA LEU A 59 12.86 -2.65 3.21
C LEU A 59 13.28 -1.29 2.64
N THR A 60 14.00 -0.49 3.43
CA THR A 60 14.52 0.81 3.00
C THR A 60 15.45 0.69 1.80
N ALA A 61 16.36 -0.29 1.82
CA ALA A 61 17.26 -0.54 0.69
C ALA A 61 16.51 -0.97 -0.58
N LEU A 62 15.49 -1.83 -0.45
CA LEU A 62 14.66 -2.26 -1.59
C LEU A 62 13.79 -1.13 -2.12
N LEU A 63 13.21 -0.30 -1.25
CA LEU A 63 12.47 0.91 -1.66
C LEU A 63 13.35 1.85 -2.47
N GLY A 64 14.60 2.08 -2.04
CA GLY A 64 15.56 2.92 -2.77
C GLY A 64 16.01 2.35 -4.12
N GLN A 65 15.91 1.04 -4.33
CA GLN A 65 16.28 0.35 -5.58
C GLN A 65 15.08 0.11 -6.50
N ALA A 66 13.86 0.19 -5.98
CA ALA A 66 12.66 -0.15 -6.73
C ALA A 66 12.43 0.81 -7.90
N SER A 67 12.10 0.27 -9.06
CA SER A 67 11.57 0.99 -10.20
C SER A 67 10.07 1.26 -10.01
N VAL A 68 9.36 0.30 -9.41
CA VAL A 68 7.93 0.38 -9.11
C VAL A 68 7.67 -0.20 -7.73
N VAL A 69 6.84 0.49 -6.94
CA VAL A 69 6.35 0.00 -5.64
C VAL A 69 4.86 -0.31 -5.76
N VAL A 70 4.47 -1.50 -5.30
CA VAL A 70 3.08 -1.94 -5.17
C VAL A 70 2.79 -2.12 -3.69
N CYS A 71 1.68 -1.58 -3.19
CA CYS A 71 1.36 -1.70 -1.77
C CYS A 71 -0.14 -1.95 -1.53
N HIS A 72 -0.46 -2.48 -0.35
CA HIS A 72 -1.82 -2.47 0.19
C HIS A 72 -2.20 -1.04 0.66
N GLY A 73 -3.48 -0.84 1.01
CA GLY A 73 -3.99 0.47 1.42
C GLY A 73 -3.60 0.92 2.84
N GLY A 74 -2.50 0.38 3.42
CA GLY A 74 -2.04 0.77 4.75
C GLY A 74 -1.24 2.07 4.75
N PRO A 75 -1.58 3.07 5.60
CA PRO A 75 -0.93 4.39 5.60
C PRO A 75 0.59 4.33 5.78
N GLY A 76 1.09 3.49 6.70
CA GLY A 76 2.54 3.36 6.95
C GLY A 76 3.31 2.97 5.69
N THR A 77 2.88 1.91 5.00
CA THR A 77 3.54 1.45 3.77
C THR A 77 3.47 2.48 2.64
N ILE A 78 2.35 3.21 2.53
CA ILE A 78 2.22 4.30 1.56
C ILE A 78 3.23 5.40 1.88
N MET A 79 3.36 5.78 3.15
CA MET A 79 4.32 6.82 3.57
C MET A 79 5.76 6.40 3.32
N ASP A 80 6.14 5.16 3.66
CA ASP A 80 7.49 4.63 3.39
C ASP A 80 7.83 4.70 1.88
N ALA A 81 6.88 4.30 1.01
CA ALA A 81 7.05 4.40 -0.44
C ALA A 81 7.18 5.85 -0.92
N ARG A 82 6.37 6.75 -0.36
CA ARG A 82 6.42 8.20 -0.68
C ARG A 82 7.73 8.85 -0.22
N GLU A 83 8.22 8.47 0.95
CA GLU A 83 9.50 8.94 1.48
C GLU A 83 10.68 8.50 0.62
N ALA A 84 10.58 7.31 0.01
CA ALA A 84 11.54 6.83 -0.97
C ALA A 84 11.37 7.46 -2.39
N GLY A 85 10.40 8.38 -2.58
CA GLY A 85 10.18 9.11 -3.84
C GLY A 85 9.21 8.45 -4.81
N HIS A 86 8.52 7.36 -4.42
CA HIS A 86 7.57 6.65 -5.29
C HIS A 86 6.15 7.18 -5.20
N VAL A 87 5.39 7.09 -6.30
CA VAL A 87 3.93 7.09 -6.31
C VAL A 87 3.50 5.62 -6.43
N PRO A 88 3.18 4.93 -5.30
CA PRO A 88 2.96 3.49 -5.35
C PRO A 88 1.65 3.14 -6.05
N LEU A 89 1.63 1.97 -6.70
CA LEU A 89 0.41 1.31 -7.15
C LEU A 89 -0.26 0.71 -5.91
N CYS A 90 -1.37 1.28 -5.50
CA CYS A 90 -2.07 0.90 -4.27
C CYS A 90 -3.23 -0.04 -4.59
N VAL A 91 -3.14 -1.28 -4.15
CA VAL A 91 -4.19 -2.30 -4.22
C VAL A 91 -4.80 -2.43 -2.83
N PRO A 92 -5.90 -1.75 -2.50
CA PRO A 92 -6.49 -1.84 -1.17
C PRO A 92 -7.08 -3.24 -0.93
N ARG A 93 -6.97 -3.72 0.30
CA ARG A 93 -7.60 -4.97 0.74
C ARG A 93 -9.12 -4.83 0.69
N ASP A 94 -9.81 -5.89 0.26
CA ASP A 94 -11.27 -5.93 0.14
C ASP A 94 -11.87 -6.83 1.21
N PRO A 95 -12.65 -6.30 2.17
CA PRO A 95 -13.31 -7.10 3.18
C PRO A 95 -14.34 -8.07 2.60
N ALA A 96 -14.93 -7.78 1.44
CA ALA A 96 -15.85 -8.71 0.76
C ALA A 96 -15.13 -9.99 0.27
N LEU A 97 -13.80 -9.94 0.13
CA LEU A 97 -12.96 -11.07 -0.21
C LEU A 97 -12.25 -11.70 1.02
N GLY A 98 -12.60 -11.25 2.23
CA GLY A 98 -11.97 -11.71 3.46
C GLY A 98 -10.53 -11.21 3.66
N GLU A 99 -10.12 -10.17 2.95
CA GLU A 99 -8.76 -9.63 2.98
C GLU A 99 -8.53 -8.65 4.14
N HIS A 100 -9.61 -8.18 4.78
CA HIS A 100 -9.60 -7.29 5.94
C HIS A 100 -10.93 -7.34 6.71
N VAL A 101 -10.98 -6.76 7.91
CA VAL A 101 -12.20 -6.70 8.74
C VAL A 101 -13.20 -5.66 8.24
N ASP A 102 -12.75 -4.59 7.60
CA ASP A 102 -13.57 -3.50 7.09
C ASP A 102 -12.97 -2.80 5.85
N GLY A 103 -13.71 -1.82 5.29
CA GLY A 103 -13.34 -1.11 4.05
C GLY A 103 -12.51 0.16 4.26
N HIS A 104 -11.85 0.38 5.40
CA HIS A 104 -11.09 1.62 5.62
C HIS A 104 -9.93 1.79 4.63
N GLN A 105 -9.24 0.69 4.24
CA GLN A 105 -8.16 0.76 3.25
C GLN A 105 -8.66 1.20 1.87
N GLN A 106 -9.86 0.76 1.47
CA GLN A 106 -10.48 1.19 0.21
C GLN A 106 -10.81 2.68 0.24
N ARG A 107 -11.46 3.16 1.32
CA ARG A 107 -11.78 4.59 1.49
C ARG A 107 -10.53 5.45 1.51
N PHE A 108 -9.51 5.02 2.26
CA PHE A 108 -8.24 5.74 2.36
C PHE A 108 -7.52 5.77 1.00
N ALA A 109 -7.37 4.64 0.31
CA ALA A 109 -6.73 4.57 -1.01
C ALA A 109 -7.44 5.47 -2.03
N ALA A 110 -8.79 5.47 -2.06
CA ALA A 110 -9.57 6.35 -2.92
C ALA A 110 -9.35 7.83 -2.60
N LEU A 111 -9.25 8.21 -1.32
CA LEU A 111 -8.99 9.58 -0.90
C LEU A 111 -7.61 10.06 -1.35
N VAL A 112 -6.55 9.31 -0.99
CA VAL A 112 -5.16 9.70 -1.33
C VAL A 112 -4.85 9.52 -2.82
N GLY A 113 -5.60 8.67 -3.52
CA GLY A 113 -5.53 8.52 -4.98
C GLY A 113 -6.01 9.77 -5.72
N ARG A 114 -7.10 10.42 -5.26
CA ARG A 114 -7.61 11.68 -5.86
C ARG A 114 -6.61 12.81 -5.85
N VAL A 115 -5.72 12.85 -4.87
CA VAL A 115 -4.68 13.89 -4.73
C VAL A 115 -3.29 13.42 -5.23
N GLY A 116 -3.23 12.25 -5.90
CA GLY A 116 -2.02 11.76 -6.54
C GLY A 116 -0.94 11.23 -5.59
N VAL A 117 -1.28 10.93 -4.34
CA VAL A 117 -0.35 10.30 -3.37
C VAL A 117 -0.08 8.85 -3.75
N VAL A 118 -1.08 8.16 -4.25
CA VAL A 118 -0.99 6.80 -4.81
C VAL A 118 -1.72 6.74 -6.15
N ARG A 119 -1.46 5.67 -6.93
CA ARG A 119 -2.33 5.24 -8.01
C ARG A 119 -3.20 4.09 -7.51
N GLU A 120 -4.47 4.37 -7.24
CA GLU A 120 -5.40 3.34 -6.78
C GLU A 120 -5.66 2.30 -7.88
N ILE A 121 -5.65 1.02 -7.50
CA ILE A 121 -5.83 -0.13 -8.39
C ILE A 121 -6.94 -1.02 -7.84
N THR A 122 -8.00 -1.20 -8.59
CA THR A 122 -9.18 -1.96 -8.16
C THR A 122 -9.42 -3.26 -8.94
N SER A 123 -8.70 -3.46 -10.06
CA SER A 123 -8.83 -4.68 -10.88
C SER A 123 -7.48 -5.21 -11.36
N SER A 124 -7.44 -6.49 -11.74
CA SER A 124 -6.25 -7.13 -12.30
C SER A 124 -5.81 -6.50 -13.62
N GLU A 125 -6.76 -6.15 -14.48
CA GLU A 125 -6.50 -5.48 -15.75
C GLU A 125 -5.82 -4.13 -15.51
N MET A 126 -6.44 -3.30 -14.65
CA MET A 126 -5.88 -2.01 -14.25
C MET A 126 -4.49 -2.15 -13.62
N PHE A 127 -4.25 -3.23 -12.87
CA PHE A 127 -2.94 -3.51 -12.27
C PHE A 127 -1.88 -3.73 -13.34
N HIS A 128 -2.14 -4.61 -14.32
CA HIS A 128 -1.16 -4.94 -15.35
C HIS A 128 -0.87 -3.75 -16.26
N ASP A 129 -1.88 -2.96 -16.63
CA ASP A 129 -1.71 -1.75 -17.44
C ASP A 129 -0.90 -0.68 -16.68
N ALA A 130 -1.22 -0.47 -15.41
CA ALA A 130 -0.51 0.47 -14.57
C ALA A 130 0.95 0.07 -14.36
N LEU A 131 1.22 -1.22 -14.14
CA LEU A 131 2.56 -1.75 -13.95
C LEU A 131 3.39 -1.59 -15.23
N ALA A 132 2.85 -2.01 -16.39
CA ALA A 132 3.54 -1.86 -17.67
C ALA A 132 3.88 -0.38 -17.97
N SER A 133 2.92 0.52 -17.74
CA SER A 133 3.15 1.96 -17.87
C SER A 133 4.24 2.47 -16.93
N ALA A 134 4.24 2.07 -15.67
CA ALA A 134 5.23 2.48 -14.68
C ALA A 134 6.65 1.99 -15.02
N LEU A 135 6.78 0.73 -15.47
CA LEU A 135 8.05 0.16 -15.91
C LEU A 135 8.61 0.89 -17.13
N ALA A 136 7.77 1.21 -18.12
CA ALA A 136 8.19 1.96 -19.31
C ALA A 136 8.70 3.37 -18.97
N HIS A 137 8.05 4.07 -18.01
CA HIS A 137 8.49 5.41 -17.57
C HIS A 137 9.76 5.35 -16.72
N SER A 138 9.93 4.32 -15.89
CA SER A 138 11.13 4.16 -15.06
C SER A 138 12.40 3.93 -15.89
N SER A 139 12.29 3.30 -17.05
CA SER A 139 13.42 3.12 -17.96
C SER A 139 13.86 4.41 -18.68
N THR A 140 13.01 5.42 -18.72
CA THR A 140 13.29 6.72 -19.39
C THR A 140 13.74 7.82 -18.42
N THR A 141 13.48 7.67 -17.12
CA THR A 141 13.78 8.71 -16.11
C THR A 141 14.64 8.07 -15.01
N GLY A 142 15.95 8.33 -15.03
CA GLY A 142 16.79 7.91 -13.90
C GLY A 142 16.30 8.53 -12.60
N ALA A 143 16.23 7.70 -11.54
CA ALA A 143 15.92 7.97 -10.13
C ALA A 143 15.02 9.18 -9.84
N GLY A 144 13.87 8.89 -9.25
CA GLY A 144 12.78 9.79 -8.99
C GLY A 144 13.11 11.16 -8.37
N THR A 145 12.38 12.16 -8.84
CA THR A 145 12.38 13.51 -8.26
C THR A 145 11.82 13.47 -6.84
N PRO A 146 12.50 14.03 -5.82
CA PRO A 146 11.96 14.07 -4.45
C PRO A 146 10.71 14.94 -4.41
N VAL A 147 9.57 14.36 -4.06
CA VAL A 147 8.30 15.07 -3.97
C VAL A 147 8.15 15.64 -2.56
N SER A 148 8.75 16.80 -2.30
CA SER A 148 8.65 17.47 -0.99
C SER A 148 7.23 18.01 -0.70
N GLU A 149 6.48 18.45 -1.72
CA GLU A 149 5.14 19.01 -1.54
C GLU A 149 4.05 17.96 -1.21
N SER A 150 4.24 16.70 -1.61
CA SER A 150 3.24 15.65 -1.34
C SER A 150 3.30 15.10 0.09
N ARG A 151 4.38 15.33 0.85
CA ARG A 151 4.51 14.90 2.24
C ARG A 151 3.50 15.60 3.15
N ASP A 152 3.37 16.91 3.02
CA ASP A 152 2.48 17.69 3.86
C ASP A 152 1.02 17.42 3.51
N VAL A 153 0.69 17.22 2.25
CA VAL A 153 -0.64 16.82 1.80
C VAL A 153 -0.99 15.42 2.30
N ALA A 154 -0.09 14.44 2.17
CA ALA A 154 -0.32 13.08 2.65
C ALA A 154 -0.45 13.03 4.18
N ARG A 155 0.35 13.82 4.91
CA ARG A 155 0.28 13.93 6.38
C ARG A 155 -1.02 14.59 6.83
N ALA A 156 -1.45 15.65 6.16
CA ALA A 156 -2.71 16.35 6.46
C ALA A 156 -3.93 15.45 6.19
N LEU A 157 -3.92 14.68 5.10
CA LEU A 157 -4.99 13.75 4.76
C LEU A 157 -5.05 12.54 5.72
N ALA A 158 -3.89 11.98 6.09
CA ALA A 158 -3.82 10.92 7.08
C ALA A 158 -4.30 11.40 8.47
N ALA A 159 -3.97 12.64 8.86
CA ALA A 159 -4.45 13.24 10.09
C ALA A 159 -5.98 13.47 10.06
N ALA A 160 -6.52 13.96 8.96
CA ALA A 160 -7.96 14.19 8.80
C ALA A 160 -8.77 12.88 8.86
N GLU A 161 -8.27 11.79 8.27
CA GLU A 161 -8.94 10.48 8.33
C GLU A 161 -8.82 9.84 9.71
N LEU A 162 -7.68 10.00 10.40
CA LEU A 162 -7.54 9.58 11.79
C LEU A 162 -8.51 10.34 12.70
N ASP A 163 -8.72 11.63 12.50
CA ASP A 163 -9.69 12.42 13.23
C ASP A 163 -11.14 11.99 12.95
N GLU A 164 -11.47 11.63 11.71
CA GLU A 164 -12.79 11.10 11.35
C GLU A 164 -13.04 9.74 12.00
N ILE A 165 -12.06 8.82 11.94
CA ILE A 165 -12.12 7.50 12.60
C ILE A 165 -12.24 7.68 14.12
N MET A 166 -11.47 8.57 14.73
CA MET A 166 -11.53 8.87 16.17
C MET A 166 -12.85 9.52 16.57
N THR A 167 -13.49 10.24 15.68
CA THR A 167 -14.81 10.87 15.93
C THR A 167 -15.93 9.83 15.90
N VAL A 168 -15.85 8.84 15.01
CA VAL A 168 -16.82 7.73 14.91
C VAL A 168 -16.66 6.74 16.08
N VAL A 169 -15.45 6.57 16.60
CA VAL A 169 -15.13 5.64 17.71
C VAL A 169 -15.34 6.28 19.10
N ARG A 170 -15.68 7.57 19.21
CA ARG A 170 -15.99 8.16 20.53
C ARG A 170 -17.23 7.48 21.10
N PRO A 171 -17.11 6.63 22.16
CA PRO A 171 -18.29 6.06 22.81
C PRO A 171 -19.11 7.21 23.38
N HIS A 172 -20.44 7.15 23.21
CA HIS A 172 -21.38 7.97 23.93
C HIS A 172 -20.97 8.03 25.42
N ARG A 173 -20.54 9.18 25.91
CA ARG A 173 -20.33 9.40 27.34
C ARG A 173 -21.63 9.02 28.03
N LEU A 174 -21.67 7.85 28.67
CA LEU A 174 -22.69 7.49 29.65
C LEU A 174 -22.69 8.62 30.69
N ARG A 175 -23.76 9.37 30.68
CA ARG A 175 -24.08 10.41 31.64
C ARG A 175 -24.35 9.70 32.98
N TRP A 176 -23.33 9.55 33.82
CA TRP A 176 -23.48 9.15 35.21
C TRP A 176 -24.21 10.27 35.93
N GLN A 177 -25.52 10.14 36.07
CA GLN A 177 -26.30 10.95 37.02
C GLN A 177 -25.86 10.54 38.42
N ARG A 178 -25.10 11.42 39.09
CA ARG A 178 -24.93 11.36 40.55
C ARG A 178 -26.30 11.59 41.16
N ARG A 179 -26.93 10.53 41.65
CA ARG A 179 -28.01 10.67 42.62
C ARG A 179 -27.36 11.03 43.96
N ALA A 180 -27.49 12.28 44.34
CA ALA A 180 -27.26 12.69 45.71
C ALA A 180 -28.36 12.06 46.56
N HIS A 181 -27.97 11.28 47.54
CA HIS A 181 -28.87 10.89 48.64
C HIS A 181 -28.83 12.02 49.68
N ALA A 182 -30.01 12.61 49.93
CA ALA A 182 -30.32 13.35 51.14
C ALA A 182 -30.54 12.35 52.27
#